data_6b72e7eb7d6b6948011a3b9bfda054ef
#
_entry.id   6b72e7eb7d6b6948011a3b9bfda054ef
#
_cell.length_a   1.000
_cell.length_b   1.000
_cell.length_c   1.000
_cell.angle_alpha   90.00
_cell.angle_beta   90.00
_cell.angle_gamma   90.00
#
_symmetry.space_group_name_H-M   'P 1'
#
loop_
_entity.id
_entity.type
_entity.pdbx_description
1 polymer ?
#
loop_
_entity_poly.entity_id
_entity_poly.type
_entity_poly.pdbx_seq_one_letter_code
_entity_poly.pdbx_strand_id
1 'polypeptide(L)'
;MTTPLTRPADFEAFWQQRKQELAQVDPEFKMIRSDRSTDQMDVYLVEMQSYGRVKIRGWYTVPTHNAPHPAILSLPGYTSTMWPSVDRTNAATLALNPRGHGNSKDDVDPQDQEFMFIGFDPENPQLYIYAGVFMDCLRAVDFLSSRPEIDASRIGVEGASQGGGLALATAALDSRVIFCAADIPWLGDWIGYLEAEFWGWNNYPKLFALHPDLTFAGINQFLSYFDTMNMAEWIRCPVLMSVGLQDDVCPPRTAFSVYNALATDKSFVVYPFTGHSVTREHEKFKDEWMAKKLGVETLGQIYPSER
;
A
#
# COMPACT_ATOMS: atom_id res chain seq x y z
N MET A 1 -23.26 -10.75 -4.89
CA MET A 1 -23.35 -9.88 -6.08
C MET A 1 -21.95 -9.42 -6.41
N THR A 2 -21.57 -9.40 -7.68
CA THR A 2 -20.29 -8.82 -8.11
C THR A 2 -20.55 -7.36 -8.46
N THR A 3 -19.85 -6.42 -7.81
CA THR A 3 -19.89 -5.00 -8.19
C THR A 3 -19.26 -4.87 -9.59
N PRO A 4 -19.88 -4.16 -10.53
CA PRO A 4 -19.31 -3.99 -11.86
C PRO A 4 -18.05 -3.12 -11.78
N LEU A 5 -17.07 -3.42 -12.64
CA LEU A 5 -15.89 -2.57 -12.81
C LEU A 5 -16.29 -1.21 -13.43
N THR A 6 -15.66 -0.16 -12.95
CA THR A 6 -15.97 1.24 -13.33
C THR A 6 -14.82 1.91 -14.08
N ARG A 7 -13.93 1.13 -14.69
CA ARG A 7 -12.73 1.63 -15.37
C ARG A 7 -13.06 2.71 -16.40
N PRO A 8 -12.38 3.88 -16.32
CA PRO A 8 -12.36 4.83 -17.43
C PRO A 8 -11.79 4.18 -18.70
N ALA A 9 -12.15 4.70 -19.87
CA ALA A 9 -11.73 4.13 -21.16
C ALA A 9 -10.19 4.16 -21.34
N ASP A 10 -9.51 5.13 -20.74
CA ASP A 10 -8.07 5.34 -20.79
C ASP A 10 -7.33 4.81 -19.55
N PHE A 11 -7.99 4.01 -18.70
CA PHE A 11 -7.46 3.53 -17.41
C PHE A 11 -6.08 2.90 -17.51
N GLU A 12 -5.87 2.01 -18.48
CA GLU A 12 -4.58 1.37 -18.69
C GLU A 12 -3.52 2.37 -19.16
N ALA A 13 -3.86 3.22 -20.14
CA ALA A 13 -2.98 4.26 -20.66
C ALA A 13 -2.58 5.25 -19.57
N PHE A 14 -3.51 5.62 -18.70
CA PHE A 14 -3.27 6.49 -17.54
C PHE A 14 -2.14 5.94 -16.65
N TRP A 15 -2.23 4.68 -16.22
CA TRP A 15 -1.22 4.09 -15.33
C TRP A 15 0.10 3.79 -16.04
N GLN A 16 0.07 3.39 -17.32
CA GLN A 16 1.29 3.22 -18.10
C GLN A 16 2.06 4.53 -18.25
N GLN A 17 1.37 5.64 -18.46
CA GLN A 17 1.99 6.96 -18.53
C GLN A 17 2.62 7.35 -17.19
N ARG A 18 1.93 7.15 -16.04
CA ARG A 18 2.50 7.43 -14.71
C ARG A 18 3.78 6.64 -14.45
N LYS A 19 3.80 5.36 -14.83
CA LYS A 19 5.01 4.52 -14.73
C LYS A 19 6.14 5.04 -15.61
N GLN A 20 5.85 5.47 -16.83
CA GLN A 20 6.86 6.07 -17.73
C GLN A 20 7.42 7.36 -17.14
N GLU A 21 6.57 8.23 -16.60
CA GLU A 21 6.99 9.47 -15.93
C GLU A 21 7.86 9.19 -14.70
N LEU A 22 7.50 8.19 -13.88
CA LEU A 22 8.34 7.75 -12.76
C LEU A 22 9.71 7.27 -13.23
N ALA A 23 9.77 6.49 -14.31
CA ALA A 23 11.03 5.96 -14.87
C ALA A 23 11.98 7.05 -15.37
N GLN A 24 11.48 8.26 -15.70
CA GLN A 24 12.31 9.41 -16.08
C GLN A 24 12.92 10.15 -14.89
N VAL A 25 12.49 9.86 -13.68
CA VAL A 25 13.04 10.48 -12.47
C VAL A 25 14.20 9.64 -11.96
N ASP A 26 15.40 10.24 -11.89
CA ASP A 26 16.53 9.62 -11.21
C ASP A 26 16.17 9.40 -9.74
N PRO A 27 16.23 8.16 -9.23
CA PRO A 27 15.79 7.84 -7.88
C PRO A 27 16.68 8.44 -6.78
N GLU A 28 17.92 8.83 -7.05
CA GLU A 28 18.89 9.41 -6.11
C GLU A 28 18.90 8.69 -4.75
N PHE A 29 18.95 7.35 -4.74
CA PHE A 29 18.91 6.53 -3.54
C PHE A 29 20.04 6.89 -2.57
N LYS A 30 19.67 7.30 -1.36
CA LYS A 30 20.60 7.61 -0.30
C LYS A 30 20.25 6.81 0.95
N MET A 31 21.23 6.09 1.49
CA MET A 31 21.10 5.29 2.71
C MET A 31 21.91 5.92 3.84
N ILE A 32 21.28 6.13 4.99
CA ILE A 32 21.90 6.69 6.19
C ILE A 32 21.74 5.64 7.29
N ARG A 33 22.85 5.08 7.74
CA ARG A 33 22.83 4.06 8.80
C ARG A 33 22.30 4.65 10.09
N SER A 34 21.37 3.94 10.72
CA SER A 34 20.73 4.34 11.98
C SER A 34 21.41 3.69 13.19
N ASP A 35 21.36 4.38 14.31
CA ASP A 35 21.72 3.85 15.64
C ASP A 35 20.77 2.76 16.16
N ARG A 36 19.65 2.54 15.46
CA ARG A 36 18.69 1.44 15.72
C ARG A 36 19.17 0.09 15.18
N SER A 37 20.33 0.02 14.52
CA SER A 37 20.93 -1.25 14.09
C SER A 37 21.26 -2.13 15.29
N THR A 38 21.10 -3.44 15.11
CA THR A 38 21.41 -4.48 16.11
C THR A 38 22.51 -5.40 15.57
N ASP A 39 22.93 -6.40 16.36
CA ASP A 39 23.89 -7.40 15.88
C ASP A 39 23.31 -8.27 14.74
N GLN A 40 21.98 -8.39 14.64
CA GLN A 40 21.29 -9.21 13.66
C GLN A 40 20.72 -8.41 12.48
N MET A 41 20.46 -7.11 12.66
CA MET A 41 19.81 -6.27 11.65
C MET A 41 20.50 -4.92 11.49
N ASP A 42 20.90 -4.60 10.28
CA ASP A 42 21.25 -3.23 9.93
C ASP A 42 19.99 -2.42 9.62
N VAL A 43 19.93 -1.20 10.13
CA VAL A 43 18.82 -0.27 9.93
C VAL A 43 19.31 0.98 9.23
N TYR A 44 18.63 1.37 8.16
CA TYR A 44 18.94 2.59 7.40
C TYR A 44 17.69 3.46 7.24
N LEU A 45 17.87 4.77 7.37
CA LEU A 45 16.95 5.72 6.76
C LEU A 45 17.30 5.81 5.27
N VAL A 46 16.30 5.56 4.42
CA VAL A 46 16.44 5.69 2.96
C VAL A 46 15.73 6.94 2.49
N GLU A 47 16.41 7.77 1.69
CA GLU A 47 15.82 8.87 0.96
C GLU A 47 15.79 8.52 -0.54
N MET A 48 14.69 8.87 -1.23
CA MET A 48 14.48 8.58 -2.64
C MET A 48 13.76 9.75 -3.32
N GLN A 49 14.13 10.02 -4.58
CA GLN A 49 13.31 10.84 -5.47
C GLN A 49 12.25 9.98 -6.16
N SER A 50 11.02 10.43 -6.12
CA SER A 50 9.87 9.71 -6.69
C SER A 50 9.13 10.54 -7.74
N TYR A 51 7.97 10.08 -8.14
CA TYR A 51 7.11 10.71 -9.14
C TYR A 51 6.93 12.21 -8.88
N GLY A 52 7.10 13.02 -9.93
CA GLY A 52 7.08 14.48 -9.81
C GLY A 52 8.26 15.06 -9.06
N ARG A 53 9.35 14.32 -8.89
CA ARG A 53 10.56 14.70 -8.12
C ARG A 53 10.29 14.96 -6.64
N VAL A 54 9.23 14.38 -6.09
CA VAL A 54 8.91 14.45 -4.66
C VAL A 54 9.88 13.56 -3.88
N LYS A 55 10.45 14.10 -2.80
CA LYS A 55 11.31 13.35 -1.89
C LYS A 55 10.47 12.50 -0.95
N ILE A 56 10.74 11.21 -0.94
CA ILE A 56 10.13 10.25 -0.01
C ILE A 56 11.19 9.51 0.80
N ARG A 57 10.77 8.96 1.93
CA ARG A 57 11.64 8.22 2.83
C ARG A 57 11.02 6.91 3.28
N GLY A 58 11.87 6.01 3.70
CA GLY A 58 11.50 4.77 4.34
C GLY A 58 12.58 4.29 5.30
N TRP A 59 12.20 3.35 6.15
CA TRP A 59 13.12 2.64 7.01
C TRP A 59 13.43 1.29 6.39
N TYR A 60 14.68 1.11 5.98
CA TYR A 60 15.16 -0.15 5.44
C TYR A 60 15.89 -0.91 6.52
N THR A 61 15.41 -2.12 6.82
CA THR A 61 16.06 -3.06 7.74
C THR A 61 16.48 -4.29 6.95
N VAL A 62 17.72 -4.75 7.16
CA VAL A 62 18.27 -5.90 6.45
C VAL A 62 19.06 -6.78 7.39
N PRO A 63 18.90 -8.13 7.31
CA PRO A 63 19.70 -9.05 8.12
C PRO A 63 21.20 -8.91 7.82
N THR A 64 22.03 -9.04 8.85
CA THR A 64 23.50 -8.94 8.75
C THR A 64 24.18 -10.21 8.22
N HIS A 65 23.42 -11.27 7.94
CA HIS A 65 23.91 -12.61 7.58
C HIS A 65 23.19 -13.18 6.34
N ASN A 66 23.84 -14.13 5.66
CA ASN A 66 23.21 -14.97 4.62
C ASN A 66 22.55 -14.25 3.44
N ALA A 67 23.12 -13.15 2.91
CA ALA A 67 22.63 -12.53 1.68
C ALA A 67 22.76 -13.51 0.45
N PRO A 68 21.89 -13.37 -0.57
CA PRO A 68 20.83 -12.37 -0.71
C PRO A 68 19.55 -12.76 0.03
N HIS A 69 18.86 -11.75 0.58
CA HIS A 69 17.66 -11.90 1.39
C HIS A 69 16.38 -11.70 0.57
N PRO A 70 15.27 -12.40 0.90
CA PRO A 70 13.96 -11.97 0.46
C PRO A 70 13.60 -10.62 1.11
N ALA A 71 12.67 -9.88 0.52
CA ALA A 71 12.27 -8.59 1.04
C ALA A 71 10.75 -8.40 1.11
N ILE A 72 10.32 -7.55 2.04
CA ILE A 72 8.93 -7.14 2.21
C ILE A 72 8.86 -5.62 2.16
N LEU A 73 7.99 -5.09 1.29
CA LEU A 73 7.57 -3.70 1.32
C LEU A 73 6.37 -3.58 2.24
N SER A 74 6.52 -2.85 3.36
CA SER A 74 5.44 -2.61 4.33
C SER A 74 4.89 -1.20 4.16
N LEU A 75 3.57 -1.07 4.03
CA LEU A 75 2.87 0.15 3.64
C LEU A 75 1.94 0.67 4.74
N PRO A 76 1.87 2.02 4.93
CA PRO A 76 1.19 2.63 6.07
C PRO A 76 -0.33 2.69 5.91
N GLY A 77 -1.04 2.68 7.05
CA GLY A 77 -2.41 3.15 7.14
C GLY A 77 -2.52 4.65 6.84
N TYR A 78 -3.75 5.14 6.71
CA TYR A 78 -4.04 6.55 6.39
C TYR A 78 -3.34 7.51 7.36
N THR A 79 -2.55 8.44 6.82
CA THR A 79 -1.77 9.45 7.55
C THR A 79 -0.84 8.92 8.65
N SER A 80 -0.65 7.62 8.75
CA SER A 80 0.20 7.02 9.77
C SER A 80 1.70 7.11 9.43
N THR A 81 2.54 6.82 10.41
CA THR A 81 4.00 6.83 10.27
C THR A 81 4.53 5.41 10.38
N MET A 82 5.33 5.00 9.40
CA MET A 82 6.07 3.75 9.47
C MET A 82 7.38 3.92 10.23
N TRP A 83 7.71 2.91 11.01
CA TRP A 83 8.94 2.80 11.79
C TRP A 83 9.71 1.53 11.41
N PRO A 84 11.03 1.48 11.63
CA PRO A 84 11.79 0.26 11.36
C PRO A 84 11.37 -0.87 12.30
N SER A 85 11.25 -2.07 11.76
CA SER A 85 11.10 -3.32 12.53
C SER A 85 12.38 -4.12 12.42
N VAL A 86 12.93 -4.54 13.57
CA VAL A 86 14.13 -5.38 13.66
C VAL A 86 13.81 -6.85 13.99
N ASP A 87 12.52 -7.19 14.06
CA ASP A 87 12.06 -8.50 14.51
C ASP A 87 12.01 -9.54 13.38
N ARG A 88 11.98 -9.08 12.12
CA ARG A 88 11.96 -9.95 10.93
C ARG A 88 13.37 -10.31 10.48
N THR A 89 14.07 -11.10 11.29
CA THR A 89 15.50 -11.40 11.11
C THR A 89 15.85 -12.28 9.90
N ASN A 90 14.86 -12.85 9.20
CA ASN A 90 15.07 -13.70 8.03
C ASN A 90 14.57 -13.07 6.72
N ALA A 91 14.18 -11.81 6.74
CA ALA A 91 13.79 -11.04 5.56
C ALA A 91 14.19 -9.57 5.74
N ALA A 92 14.59 -8.92 4.67
CA ALA A 92 14.71 -7.47 4.67
C ALA A 92 13.30 -6.84 4.66
N THR A 93 13.15 -5.65 5.23
CA THR A 93 11.89 -4.90 5.21
C THR A 93 12.16 -3.46 4.82
N LEU A 94 11.39 -2.93 3.88
CA LEU A 94 11.30 -1.49 3.64
C LEU A 94 9.94 -0.99 4.16
N ALA A 95 9.96 -0.32 5.31
CA ALA A 95 8.81 0.36 5.88
C ALA A 95 8.71 1.76 5.27
N LEU A 96 7.91 1.89 4.20
CA LEU A 96 7.81 3.11 3.41
C LEU A 96 6.93 4.16 4.10
N ASN A 97 7.38 5.40 4.12
CA ASN A 97 6.55 6.57 4.31
C ASN A 97 6.39 7.24 2.94
N PRO A 98 5.30 7.03 2.22
CA PRO A 98 5.06 7.72 0.95
C PRO A 98 4.84 9.22 1.20
N ARG A 99 4.77 10.02 0.14
CA ARG A 99 4.54 11.48 0.23
C ARG A 99 3.42 11.83 1.21
N GLY A 100 3.65 12.83 2.05
CA GLY A 100 2.71 13.29 3.06
C GLY A 100 2.58 12.40 4.31
N HIS A 101 3.32 11.26 4.40
CA HIS A 101 3.30 10.36 5.54
C HIS A 101 4.61 10.44 6.35
N GLY A 102 4.50 10.28 7.64
CA GLY A 102 5.65 10.16 8.54
C GLY A 102 6.71 11.24 8.31
N ASN A 103 7.91 10.81 7.92
CA ASN A 103 9.06 11.68 7.63
C ASN A 103 9.18 12.10 6.15
N SER A 104 8.15 11.88 5.31
CA SER A 104 8.09 12.27 3.89
C SER A 104 7.15 13.45 3.66
N LYS A 105 7.34 14.53 4.42
CA LYS A 105 6.49 15.74 4.40
C LYS A 105 7.21 16.98 3.87
N ASP A 106 8.41 16.84 3.30
CA ASP A 106 9.19 17.97 2.81
C ASP A 106 8.47 18.71 1.68
N ASP A 107 7.92 17.97 0.72
CA ASP A 107 7.29 18.51 -0.49
C ASP A 107 5.75 18.44 -0.43
N VAL A 108 5.19 17.62 0.45
CA VAL A 108 3.76 17.45 0.63
C VAL A 108 3.46 17.35 2.12
N ASP A 109 3.00 18.43 2.72
CA ASP A 109 2.53 18.46 4.11
C ASP A 109 1.03 18.78 4.13
N PRO A 110 0.17 17.86 4.60
CA PRO A 110 -1.28 18.04 4.58
C PRO A 110 -1.84 18.94 5.69
N GLN A 111 -1.05 19.80 6.34
CA GLN A 111 -1.33 20.57 7.57
C GLN A 111 -2.81 20.94 7.82
N ASP A 112 -3.48 21.55 6.83
CA ASP A 112 -4.86 22.07 6.99
C ASP A 112 -5.86 21.44 6.01
N GLN A 113 -5.45 20.42 5.26
CA GLN A 113 -6.24 19.79 4.20
C GLN A 113 -6.38 18.29 4.46
N GLU A 114 -7.58 17.74 4.22
CA GLU A 114 -7.74 16.29 4.22
C GLU A 114 -6.82 15.68 3.16
N PHE A 115 -5.93 14.79 3.58
CA PHE A 115 -4.93 14.17 2.71
C PHE A 115 -5.56 13.59 1.43
N MET A 116 -6.70 12.92 1.57
CA MET A 116 -7.42 12.31 0.47
C MET A 116 -7.99 13.30 -0.57
N PHE A 117 -7.96 14.61 -0.32
CA PHE A 117 -8.46 15.61 -1.26
C PHE A 117 -7.34 16.43 -1.90
N ILE A 118 -6.08 16.19 -1.54
CA ILE A 118 -4.94 16.89 -2.14
C ILE A 118 -4.88 16.58 -3.63
N GLY A 119 -4.92 17.62 -4.46
CA GLY A 119 -4.88 17.51 -5.92
C GLY A 119 -6.12 16.84 -6.54
N PHE A 120 -7.25 16.82 -5.82
CA PHE A 120 -8.52 16.37 -6.38
C PHE A 120 -8.96 17.36 -7.47
N ASP A 121 -8.91 16.92 -8.71
CA ASP A 121 -9.33 17.67 -9.89
C ASP A 121 -9.89 16.68 -10.92
N PRO A 122 -11.22 16.68 -11.13
CA PRO A 122 -11.87 15.74 -12.06
C PRO A 122 -11.36 15.80 -13.50
N GLU A 123 -10.82 16.96 -13.94
CA GLU A 123 -10.26 17.13 -15.27
C GLU A 123 -8.80 16.70 -15.37
N ASN A 124 -8.10 16.66 -14.22
CA ASN A 124 -6.68 16.38 -14.13
C ASN A 124 -6.36 15.27 -13.09
N PRO A 125 -6.82 14.03 -13.25
CA PRO A 125 -6.64 12.97 -12.26
C PRO A 125 -5.17 12.66 -11.95
N GLN A 126 -4.24 13.02 -12.84
CA GLN A 126 -2.79 12.88 -12.61
C GLN A 126 -2.24 13.77 -11.47
N LEU A 127 -2.96 14.83 -11.10
CA LEU A 127 -2.57 15.72 -9.99
C LEU A 127 -2.96 15.17 -8.62
N TYR A 128 -3.83 14.15 -8.60
CA TYR A 128 -4.33 13.59 -7.35
C TYR A 128 -3.22 12.93 -6.53
N ILE A 129 -3.26 13.15 -5.24
CA ILE A 129 -2.23 12.66 -4.31
C ILE A 129 -1.97 11.16 -4.46
N TYR A 130 -3.01 10.35 -4.68
CA TYR A 130 -2.87 8.91 -4.82
C TYR A 130 -2.22 8.47 -6.15
N ALA A 131 -2.21 9.30 -7.21
CA ALA A 131 -1.39 9.04 -8.37
C ALA A 131 0.10 9.01 -7.96
N GLY A 132 0.51 9.99 -7.15
CA GLY A 132 1.85 10.03 -6.60
C GLY A 132 2.15 8.95 -5.57
N VAL A 133 1.21 8.68 -4.64
CA VAL A 133 1.40 7.66 -3.58
C VAL A 133 1.58 6.26 -4.17
N PHE A 134 0.82 5.89 -5.22
CA PHE A 134 1.00 4.60 -5.88
C PHE A 134 2.37 4.52 -6.56
N MET A 135 2.82 5.63 -7.20
CA MET A 135 4.16 5.69 -7.79
C MET A 135 5.27 5.65 -6.73
N ASP A 136 5.05 6.18 -5.53
CA ASP A 136 5.99 6.06 -4.41
C ASP A 136 6.18 4.60 -3.97
N CYS A 137 5.10 3.81 -3.97
CA CYS A 137 5.19 2.38 -3.69
C CYS A 137 6.01 1.63 -4.76
N LEU A 138 5.87 1.99 -6.04
CA LEU A 138 6.67 1.42 -7.10
C LEU A 138 8.15 1.84 -6.97
N ARG A 139 8.43 3.09 -6.61
CA ARG A 139 9.79 3.56 -6.33
C ARG A 139 10.45 2.77 -5.18
N ALA A 140 9.67 2.38 -4.19
CA ALA A 140 10.14 1.53 -3.10
C ALA A 140 10.51 0.11 -3.60
N VAL A 141 9.75 -0.44 -4.54
CA VAL A 141 10.11 -1.71 -5.21
C VAL A 141 11.38 -1.54 -6.05
N ASP A 142 11.56 -0.39 -6.73
CA ASP A 142 12.80 -0.08 -7.46
C ASP A 142 14.01 -0.08 -6.51
N PHE A 143 13.88 0.54 -5.33
CA PHE A 143 14.93 0.53 -4.32
C PHE A 143 15.28 -0.91 -3.92
N LEU A 144 14.31 -1.70 -3.48
CA LEU A 144 14.55 -3.08 -3.05
C LEU A 144 15.21 -3.92 -4.16
N SER A 145 14.72 -3.79 -5.39
CA SER A 145 15.24 -4.55 -6.54
C SER A 145 16.66 -4.14 -6.95
N SER A 146 17.10 -2.93 -6.60
CA SER A 146 18.44 -2.42 -6.91
C SER A 146 19.52 -2.86 -5.91
N ARG A 147 19.11 -3.45 -4.78
CA ARG A 147 20.05 -3.78 -3.70
C ARG A 147 20.74 -5.11 -3.96
N PRO A 148 22.09 -5.16 -3.93
CA PRO A 148 22.83 -6.40 -4.15
C PRO A 148 22.62 -7.45 -3.04
N GLU A 149 22.26 -7.01 -1.83
CA GLU A 149 21.94 -7.88 -0.71
C GLU A 149 20.49 -8.43 -0.75
N ILE A 150 19.68 -8.02 -1.73
CA ILE A 150 18.29 -8.48 -1.89
C ILE A 150 18.17 -9.44 -3.09
N ASP A 151 17.44 -10.52 -2.88
CA ASP A 151 16.96 -11.36 -3.97
C ASP A 151 15.74 -10.70 -4.63
N ALA A 152 15.98 -10.00 -5.73
CA ALA A 152 14.96 -9.27 -6.47
C ALA A 152 13.81 -10.16 -7.01
N SER A 153 13.99 -11.48 -7.03
CA SER A 153 12.93 -12.44 -7.38
C SER A 153 12.03 -12.80 -6.21
N ARG A 154 12.32 -12.31 -4.98
CA ARG A 154 11.58 -12.61 -3.75
C ARG A 154 11.19 -11.33 -2.98
N ILE A 155 10.42 -10.45 -3.65
CA ILE A 155 9.90 -9.21 -3.06
C ILE A 155 8.39 -9.35 -2.89
N GLY A 156 7.89 -9.25 -1.66
CA GLY A 156 6.46 -9.20 -1.36
C GLY A 156 6.01 -7.84 -0.85
N VAL A 157 4.71 -7.62 -0.79
CA VAL A 157 4.12 -6.39 -0.28
C VAL A 157 3.02 -6.68 0.74
N GLU A 158 2.96 -5.87 1.80
CA GLU A 158 1.92 -5.96 2.82
C GLU A 158 1.43 -4.59 3.29
N GLY A 159 0.27 -4.56 3.89
CA GLY A 159 -0.26 -3.40 4.58
C GLY A 159 -1.68 -3.60 5.10
N ALA A 160 -2.11 -2.69 5.96
CA ALA A 160 -3.45 -2.68 6.52
C ALA A 160 -4.18 -1.37 6.23
N SER A 161 -5.50 -1.43 6.08
CA SER A 161 -6.33 -0.25 5.79
C SER A 161 -5.90 0.42 4.47
N GLN A 162 -5.53 1.71 4.48
CA GLN A 162 -4.89 2.33 3.31
C GLN A 162 -3.71 1.49 2.81
N GLY A 163 -2.86 1.00 3.73
CA GLY A 163 -1.72 0.17 3.38
C GLY A 163 -2.11 -1.11 2.64
N GLY A 164 -3.25 -1.72 2.99
CA GLY A 164 -3.82 -2.86 2.27
C GLY A 164 -4.23 -2.50 0.84
N GLY A 165 -4.87 -1.35 0.65
CA GLY A 165 -5.18 -0.83 -0.69
C GLY A 165 -3.91 -0.50 -1.49
N LEU A 166 -2.91 0.12 -0.85
CA LEU A 166 -1.61 0.39 -1.47
C LEU A 166 -0.87 -0.89 -1.87
N ALA A 167 -0.97 -1.95 -1.03
CA ALA A 167 -0.38 -3.25 -1.36
C ALA A 167 -1.03 -3.88 -2.59
N LEU A 168 -2.36 -3.83 -2.70
CA LEU A 168 -3.10 -4.29 -3.88
C LEU A 168 -2.72 -3.49 -5.13
N ALA A 169 -2.68 -2.14 -5.04
CA ALA A 169 -2.27 -1.29 -6.15
C ALA A 169 -0.82 -1.58 -6.59
N THR A 170 0.10 -1.76 -5.63
CA THR A 170 1.51 -2.09 -5.92
C THR A 170 1.62 -3.42 -6.65
N ALA A 171 0.94 -4.46 -6.16
CA ALA A 171 0.95 -5.79 -6.80
C ALA A 171 0.30 -5.80 -8.20
N ALA A 172 -0.66 -4.89 -8.45
CA ALA A 172 -1.28 -4.72 -9.77
C ALA A 172 -0.37 -3.99 -10.76
N LEU A 173 0.37 -3.00 -10.29
CA LEU A 173 1.17 -2.11 -11.14
C LEU A 173 2.61 -2.60 -11.33
N ASP A 174 3.11 -3.51 -10.46
CA ASP A 174 4.48 -4.01 -10.50
C ASP A 174 4.55 -5.54 -10.43
N SER A 175 4.91 -6.15 -11.54
CA SER A 175 5.00 -7.62 -11.67
C SER A 175 6.18 -8.26 -10.93
N ARG A 176 7.09 -7.47 -10.35
CA ARG A 176 8.19 -7.96 -9.50
C ARG A 176 7.69 -8.43 -8.14
N VAL A 177 6.49 -8.00 -7.74
CA VAL A 177 5.85 -8.42 -6.48
C VAL A 177 5.37 -9.86 -6.59
N ILE A 178 5.87 -10.75 -5.71
CA ILE A 178 5.56 -12.19 -5.72
C ILE A 178 4.42 -12.60 -4.81
N PHE A 179 3.98 -11.75 -3.91
CA PHE A 179 2.76 -11.90 -3.10
C PHE A 179 2.25 -10.54 -2.59
N CYS A 180 0.98 -10.49 -2.27
CA CYS A 180 0.32 -9.34 -1.65
C CYS A 180 -0.47 -9.78 -0.41
N ALA A 181 -0.17 -9.19 0.76
CA ALA A 181 -0.95 -9.36 1.99
C ALA A 181 -1.66 -8.04 2.32
N ALA A 182 -2.98 -8.01 2.16
CA ALA A 182 -3.80 -6.82 2.26
C ALA A 182 -4.86 -6.99 3.36
N ASP A 183 -4.59 -6.43 4.54
CA ASP A 183 -5.49 -6.51 5.69
C ASP A 183 -6.49 -5.37 5.70
N ILE A 184 -7.78 -5.67 5.97
CA ILE A 184 -8.85 -4.67 6.10
C ILE A 184 -8.73 -3.54 5.07
N PRO A 185 -8.56 -3.83 3.76
CA PRO A 185 -8.08 -2.86 2.78
C PRO A 185 -9.09 -1.74 2.51
N TRP A 186 -8.56 -0.52 2.40
CA TRP A 186 -9.24 0.63 1.83
C TRP A 186 -8.86 0.81 0.34
N LEU A 187 -9.34 1.83 -0.32
CA LEU A 187 -9.07 2.21 -1.72
C LEU A 187 -9.66 1.23 -2.77
N GLY A 188 -10.70 0.51 -2.41
CA GLY A 188 -11.39 -0.38 -3.37
C GLY A 188 -12.90 -0.32 -3.25
N ASP A 189 -13.60 -0.53 -4.37
CA ASP A 189 -15.05 -0.41 -4.49
C ASP A 189 -15.57 0.95 -3.96
N TRP A 190 -15.06 2.03 -4.56
CA TRP A 190 -15.42 3.39 -4.15
C TRP A 190 -16.93 3.66 -4.22
N ILE A 191 -17.64 3.07 -5.19
CA ILE A 191 -19.12 3.18 -5.26
C ILE A 191 -19.73 2.55 -4.01
N GLY A 192 -19.34 1.32 -3.70
CA GLY A 192 -19.82 0.62 -2.50
C GLY A 192 -19.45 1.33 -1.20
N TYR A 193 -18.30 1.99 -1.15
CA TYR A 193 -17.87 2.80 -0.03
C TYR A 193 -18.75 4.04 0.15
N LEU A 194 -19.03 4.77 -0.94
CA LEU A 194 -19.89 5.95 -0.93
C LEU A 194 -21.34 5.62 -0.57
N GLU A 195 -21.89 4.52 -1.11
CA GLU A 195 -23.25 4.06 -0.81
C GLU A 195 -23.43 3.62 0.64
N ALA A 196 -22.36 3.23 1.31
CA ALA A 196 -22.41 2.76 2.69
C ALA A 196 -22.38 3.88 3.73
N GLU A 197 -22.17 5.14 3.33
CA GLU A 197 -22.14 6.34 4.21
C GLU A 197 -21.14 6.23 5.37
N PHE A 198 -19.98 5.61 5.14
CA PHE A 198 -19.00 5.36 6.18
C PHE A 198 -18.07 6.56 6.47
N TRP A 199 -17.06 6.35 7.30
CA TRP A 199 -16.15 7.31 7.92
C TRP A 199 -15.74 8.51 7.04
N GLY A 200 -15.43 8.32 5.77
CA GLY A 200 -15.06 9.40 4.84
C GLY A 200 -16.21 10.29 4.40
N TRP A 201 -17.47 9.89 4.64
CA TRP A 201 -18.66 10.61 4.16
C TRP A 201 -18.75 12.05 4.67
N ASN A 202 -18.40 12.30 5.92
CA ASN A 202 -18.46 13.62 6.53
C ASN A 202 -17.52 14.66 5.89
N ASN A 203 -16.58 14.22 5.04
CA ASN A 203 -15.65 15.09 4.32
C ASN A 203 -16.17 15.54 2.93
N TYR A 204 -17.16 14.83 2.37
CA TYR A 204 -17.73 15.18 1.05
C TYR A 204 -18.39 16.57 1.00
N PRO A 205 -19.10 17.05 2.05
CA PRO A 205 -19.60 18.43 2.05
C PRO A 205 -18.51 19.47 1.83
N LYS A 206 -17.30 19.24 2.35
CA LYS A 206 -16.14 20.12 2.10
C LYS A 206 -15.71 20.08 0.64
N LEU A 207 -15.68 18.86 0.05
CA LEU A 207 -15.33 18.69 -1.36
C LEU A 207 -16.35 19.37 -2.28
N PHE A 208 -17.65 19.21 -2.03
CA PHE A 208 -18.70 19.91 -2.78
C PHE A 208 -18.65 21.44 -2.59
N ALA A 209 -18.24 21.91 -1.43
CA ALA A 209 -18.06 23.36 -1.22
C ALA A 209 -16.88 23.94 -2.02
N LEU A 210 -15.82 23.14 -2.23
CA LEU A 210 -14.67 23.51 -3.05
C LEU A 210 -14.97 23.39 -4.56
N HIS A 211 -15.85 22.47 -4.94
CA HIS A 211 -16.20 22.13 -6.33
C HIS A 211 -17.73 22.12 -6.48
N PRO A 212 -18.42 23.30 -6.58
CA PRO A 212 -19.89 23.39 -6.58
C PRO A 212 -20.59 22.62 -7.71
N ASP A 213 -19.91 22.43 -8.86
CA ASP A 213 -20.44 21.72 -10.02
C ASP A 213 -20.19 20.19 -9.97
N LEU A 214 -19.53 19.73 -8.91
CA LEU A 214 -19.20 18.32 -8.73
C LEU A 214 -20.48 17.52 -8.41
N THR A 215 -20.56 16.34 -9.02
CA THR A 215 -21.65 15.38 -8.77
C THR A 215 -21.09 14.08 -8.20
N PHE A 216 -21.93 13.27 -7.53
CA PHE A 216 -21.51 11.93 -7.10
C PHE A 216 -21.03 11.06 -8.28
N ALA A 217 -21.66 11.19 -9.45
CA ALA A 217 -21.20 10.49 -10.66
C ALA A 217 -19.80 10.95 -11.08
N GLY A 218 -19.52 12.26 -11.01
CA GLY A 218 -18.19 12.81 -11.28
C GLY A 218 -17.14 12.34 -10.29
N ILE A 219 -17.47 12.30 -8.98
CA ILE A 219 -16.59 11.73 -7.95
C ILE A 219 -16.28 10.26 -8.27
N ASN A 220 -17.30 9.46 -8.55
CA ASN A 220 -17.14 8.05 -8.86
C ASN A 220 -16.28 7.83 -10.11
N GLN A 221 -16.49 8.60 -11.16
CA GLN A 221 -15.69 8.53 -12.37
C GLN A 221 -14.22 8.87 -12.08
N PHE A 222 -13.96 9.91 -11.31
CA PHE A 222 -12.62 10.31 -10.91
C PHE A 222 -11.94 9.24 -10.04
N LEU A 223 -12.60 8.78 -8.96
CA LEU A 223 -12.06 7.79 -8.05
C LEU A 223 -11.88 6.41 -8.71
N SER A 224 -12.58 6.14 -9.81
CA SER A 224 -12.43 4.90 -10.59
C SER A 224 -11.01 4.70 -11.13
N TYR A 225 -10.23 5.76 -11.34
CA TYR A 225 -8.79 5.65 -11.65
C TYR A 225 -7.98 5.05 -10.50
N PHE A 226 -8.40 5.27 -9.26
CA PHE A 226 -7.68 4.92 -8.03
C PHE A 226 -8.33 3.78 -7.26
N ASP A 227 -9.26 3.07 -7.90
CA ASP A 227 -9.98 1.94 -7.31
C ASP A 227 -9.20 0.63 -7.52
N THR A 228 -8.75 0.02 -6.43
CA THR A 228 -8.01 -1.25 -6.47
C THR A 228 -8.85 -2.41 -6.99
N MET A 229 -10.18 -2.33 -6.91
CA MET A 229 -11.06 -3.30 -7.57
C MET A 229 -10.90 -3.24 -9.10
N ASN A 230 -10.75 -2.04 -9.65
CA ASN A 230 -10.48 -1.85 -11.07
C ASN A 230 -9.09 -2.35 -11.50
N MET A 231 -8.15 -2.49 -10.57
CA MET A 231 -6.80 -3.03 -10.81
C MET A 231 -6.70 -4.54 -10.57
N ALA A 232 -7.70 -5.15 -9.92
CA ALA A 232 -7.60 -6.50 -9.36
C ALA A 232 -7.23 -7.57 -10.40
N GLU A 233 -7.69 -7.45 -11.65
CA GLU A 233 -7.34 -8.41 -12.71
C GLU A 233 -5.88 -8.30 -13.20
N TRP A 234 -5.16 -7.21 -12.86
CA TRP A 234 -3.73 -7.07 -13.18
C TRP A 234 -2.84 -7.77 -12.17
N ILE A 235 -3.36 -8.11 -10.98
CA ILE A 235 -2.61 -8.83 -9.95
C ILE A 235 -2.40 -10.27 -10.40
N ARG A 236 -1.13 -10.70 -10.48
CA ARG A 236 -0.74 -12.05 -10.91
C ARG A 236 -0.16 -12.91 -9.80
N CYS A 237 0.26 -12.29 -8.70
CA CYS A 237 0.80 -12.99 -7.54
C CYS A 237 -0.30 -13.47 -6.58
N PRO A 238 -0.04 -14.46 -5.71
CA PRO A 238 -0.97 -14.85 -4.65
C PRO A 238 -1.33 -13.69 -3.73
N VAL A 239 -2.60 -13.61 -3.34
CA VAL A 239 -3.14 -12.58 -2.45
C VAL A 239 -3.73 -13.19 -1.20
N LEU A 240 -3.32 -12.68 -0.03
CA LEU A 240 -4.00 -12.89 1.24
C LEU A 240 -4.73 -11.62 1.62
N MET A 241 -6.03 -11.70 1.90
CA MET A 241 -6.82 -10.59 2.43
C MET A 241 -7.45 -10.96 3.76
N SER A 242 -7.68 -9.96 4.61
CA SER A 242 -8.48 -10.12 5.83
C SER A 242 -9.54 -9.03 5.95
N VAL A 243 -10.60 -9.33 6.72
CA VAL A 243 -11.68 -8.36 7.00
C VAL A 243 -12.33 -8.63 8.34
N GLY A 244 -12.67 -7.55 9.08
CA GLY A 244 -13.57 -7.57 10.22
C GLY A 244 -15.01 -7.29 9.76
N LEU A 245 -15.98 -8.14 10.14
CA LEU A 245 -17.37 -7.92 9.72
C LEU A 245 -18.05 -6.74 10.43
N GLN A 246 -17.45 -6.22 11.50
CA GLN A 246 -17.92 -5.03 12.23
C GLN A 246 -17.06 -3.79 11.92
N ASP A 247 -16.33 -3.81 10.80
CA ASP A 247 -15.51 -2.68 10.37
C ASP A 247 -16.39 -1.52 9.91
N ASP A 248 -16.33 -0.41 10.65
CA ASP A 248 -17.06 0.84 10.42
C ASP A 248 -16.20 1.93 9.75
N VAL A 249 -14.95 1.62 9.40
CA VAL A 249 -14.02 2.49 8.68
C VAL A 249 -13.87 2.02 7.22
N CYS A 250 -13.52 0.74 7.03
CA CYS A 250 -13.45 0.09 5.73
C CYS A 250 -14.54 -0.99 5.63
N PRO A 251 -15.71 -0.67 5.06
CA PRO A 251 -16.86 -1.58 5.07
C PRO A 251 -16.51 -2.96 4.51
N PRO A 252 -16.89 -4.06 5.18
CA PRO A 252 -16.57 -5.41 4.72
C PRO A 252 -16.96 -5.67 3.27
N ARG A 253 -18.10 -5.08 2.82
CA ARG A 253 -18.58 -5.23 1.45
C ARG A 253 -17.55 -4.81 0.40
N THR A 254 -16.78 -3.74 0.65
CA THR A 254 -15.78 -3.26 -0.30
C THR A 254 -14.60 -4.21 -0.43
N ALA A 255 -14.14 -4.79 0.69
CA ALA A 255 -13.12 -5.82 0.68
C ALA A 255 -13.60 -7.09 -0.06
N PHE A 256 -14.86 -7.50 0.13
CA PHE A 256 -15.45 -8.61 -0.64
C PHE A 256 -15.52 -8.31 -2.14
N SER A 257 -15.85 -7.07 -2.53
CA SER A 257 -15.89 -6.67 -3.93
C SER A 257 -14.52 -6.79 -4.59
N VAL A 258 -13.47 -6.27 -3.94
CA VAL A 258 -12.09 -6.40 -4.41
C VAL A 258 -11.67 -7.87 -4.49
N TYR A 259 -11.92 -8.65 -3.42
CA TYR A 259 -11.58 -10.07 -3.40
C TYR A 259 -12.25 -10.84 -4.54
N ASN A 260 -13.52 -10.59 -4.81
CA ASN A 260 -14.25 -11.25 -5.90
C ASN A 260 -13.70 -10.90 -7.28
N ALA A 261 -13.16 -9.68 -7.47
CA ALA A 261 -12.55 -9.22 -8.72
C ALA A 261 -11.15 -9.80 -8.99
N LEU A 262 -10.46 -10.32 -7.96
CA LEU A 262 -9.15 -10.97 -8.13
C LEU A 262 -9.28 -12.25 -8.96
N ALA A 263 -8.39 -12.42 -9.94
CA ALA A 263 -8.34 -13.59 -10.83
C ALA A 263 -7.14 -14.53 -10.55
N THR A 264 -6.41 -14.29 -9.47
CA THR A 264 -5.21 -15.05 -9.06
C THR A 264 -5.51 -16.00 -7.89
N ASP A 265 -4.51 -16.80 -7.47
CA ASP A 265 -4.56 -17.55 -6.19
C ASP A 265 -4.82 -16.58 -5.03
N LYS A 266 -5.88 -16.82 -4.29
CA LYS A 266 -6.34 -15.88 -3.27
C LYS A 266 -6.92 -16.58 -2.04
N SER A 267 -6.63 -16.00 -0.87
CA SER A 267 -7.18 -16.43 0.42
C SER A 267 -7.84 -15.25 1.11
N PHE A 268 -8.95 -15.50 1.82
CA PHE A 268 -9.67 -14.47 2.56
C PHE A 268 -9.98 -14.95 3.97
N VAL A 269 -9.49 -14.21 4.96
CA VAL A 269 -9.76 -14.49 6.37
C VAL A 269 -10.80 -13.51 6.90
N VAL A 270 -11.91 -14.04 7.42
CA VAL A 270 -13.04 -13.24 7.89
C VAL A 270 -13.15 -13.34 9.40
N TYR A 271 -13.16 -12.21 10.08
CA TYR A 271 -13.30 -12.09 11.53
C TYR A 271 -14.68 -11.52 11.91
N PRO A 272 -15.65 -12.35 12.32
CA PRO A 272 -17.04 -11.90 12.49
C PRO A 272 -17.24 -10.85 13.59
N PHE A 273 -16.34 -10.79 14.56
CA PHE A 273 -16.49 -9.96 15.76
C PHE A 273 -15.44 -8.85 15.88
N THR A 274 -14.67 -8.59 14.83
CA THR A 274 -13.70 -7.49 14.79
C THR A 274 -14.21 -6.32 13.96
N GLY A 275 -13.87 -5.11 14.39
CA GLY A 275 -14.01 -3.86 13.64
C GLY A 275 -12.79 -3.57 12.79
N HIS A 276 -12.41 -2.29 12.69
CA HIS A 276 -11.22 -1.83 11.92
C HIS A 276 -9.91 -2.15 12.65
N SER A 277 -9.57 -3.44 12.74
CA SER A 277 -8.35 -3.88 13.43
C SER A 277 -7.85 -5.21 12.88
N VAL A 278 -6.53 -5.39 12.93
CA VAL A 278 -5.85 -6.67 12.65
C VAL A 278 -5.56 -7.34 13.98
N THR A 279 -6.05 -8.57 14.18
CA THR A 279 -5.80 -9.29 15.44
C THR A 279 -4.38 -9.85 15.47
N ARG A 280 -3.84 -10.08 16.68
CA ARG A 280 -2.52 -10.68 16.85
C ARG A 280 -2.43 -12.08 16.24
N GLU A 281 -3.51 -12.86 16.33
CA GLU A 281 -3.60 -14.19 15.73
C GLU A 281 -3.50 -14.10 14.20
N HIS A 282 -4.14 -13.06 13.61
CA HIS A 282 -4.06 -12.84 12.17
C HIS A 282 -2.65 -12.42 11.76
N GLU A 283 -2.01 -11.52 12.50
CA GLU A 283 -0.63 -11.11 12.20
C GLU A 283 0.32 -12.32 12.19
N LYS A 284 0.20 -13.20 13.18
CA LYS A 284 0.98 -14.43 13.22
C LYS A 284 0.71 -15.33 12.01
N PHE A 285 -0.56 -15.55 11.67
CA PHE A 285 -0.95 -16.32 10.50
C PHE A 285 -0.42 -15.71 9.20
N LYS A 286 -0.52 -14.39 9.06
CA LYS A 286 0.00 -13.64 7.91
C LYS A 286 1.51 -13.80 7.78
N ASP A 287 2.26 -13.67 8.88
CA ASP A 287 3.71 -13.84 8.87
C ASP A 287 4.13 -15.26 8.46
N GLU A 288 3.44 -16.29 8.94
CA GLU A 288 3.67 -17.68 8.52
C GLU A 288 3.38 -17.86 7.02
N TRP A 289 2.29 -17.24 6.53
CA TRP A 289 1.93 -17.29 5.11
C TRP A 289 2.97 -16.57 4.24
N MET A 290 3.43 -15.38 4.64
CA MET A 290 4.47 -14.62 3.94
C MET A 290 5.82 -15.35 3.95
N ALA A 291 6.23 -15.93 5.09
CA ALA A 291 7.43 -16.72 5.19
C ALA A 291 7.45 -17.87 4.18
N LYS A 292 6.33 -18.59 4.08
CA LYS A 292 6.15 -19.66 3.09
C LYS A 292 6.27 -19.16 1.64
N LYS A 293 5.71 -17.98 1.33
CA LYS A 293 5.82 -17.39 -0.03
C LYS A 293 7.25 -16.92 -0.34
N LEU A 294 8.00 -16.48 0.67
CA LEU A 294 9.40 -16.08 0.54
C LEU A 294 10.38 -17.27 0.58
N GLY A 295 9.92 -18.48 0.87
CA GLY A 295 10.76 -19.68 0.96
C GLY A 295 11.70 -19.66 2.18
N VAL A 296 11.27 -19.04 3.28
CA VAL A 296 11.95 -19.07 4.58
C VAL A 296 11.09 -19.79 5.61
N GLU A 297 11.71 -20.38 6.64
CA GLU A 297 10.99 -21.12 7.67
C GLU A 297 10.11 -20.20 8.53
N THR A 298 10.62 -19.02 8.85
CA THR A 298 9.93 -17.96 9.60
C THR A 298 10.50 -16.60 9.21
N LEU A 299 9.74 -15.53 9.40
CA LEU A 299 10.25 -14.16 9.22
C LEU A 299 11.15 -13.73 10.37
N GLY A 300 11.05 -14.36 11.52
CA GLY A 300 11.74 -14.03 12.77
C GLY A 300 10.77 -14.01 13.94
N GLN A 301 11.23 -13.69 15.14
CA GLN A 301 10.35 -13.58 16.31
C GLN A 301 9.70 -12.19 16.35
N ILE A 302 8.45 -12.11 15.95
CA ILE A 302 7.66 -10.87 16.05
C ILE A 302 6.91 -10.78 17.38
N TYR A 303 6.73 -11.91 18.07
CA TYR A 303 5.92 -11.94 19.29
C TYR A 303 6.78 -12.30 20.50
N PRO A 304 6.81 -11.46 21.57
CA PRO A 304 7.33 -11.89 22.83
C PRO A 304 6.60 -13.18 23.24
N SER A 305 7.36 -14.22 23.56
CA SER A 305 6.79 -15.43 24.16
C SER A 305 5.88 -15.01 25.32
N GLU A 306 4.65 -15.52 25.36
CA GLU A 306 3.80 -15.39 26.54
C GLU A 306 4.61 -15.84 27.77
N ARG A 307 4.91 -14.90 28.67
CA ARG A 307 5.37 -15.20 30.01
C ARG A 307 4.22 -14.99 30.98
#